data_7c8a76ee6e6643a1ea3aec739097d545
#
_entry.id   7c8a76ee6e6643a1ea3aec739097d545
#
_cell.length_a   1.000
_cell.length_b   1.000
_cell.length_c   1.000
_cell.angle_alpha   90.00
_cell.angle_beta   90.00
_cell.angle_gamma   90.00
#
_symmetry.space_group_name_H-M   'P 1'
#
loop_
_entity.id
_entity.type
_entity.pdbx_description
1 polymer ?
#
loop_
_entity_poly.entity_id
_entity_poly.type
_entity_poly.pdbx_seq_one_letter_code
_entity_poly.pdbx_strand_id
1 'polypeptide(L)'
;MHTQNKISAVIITGNEENNIKDCLKSVQWADEIIVVDSESTDNTVKIAKEFTDKVVIHKWEGYASQKTYAISLAKNEWILSLDADERVPEALAKEILETDLSLHNGYFIKRDNFFLGKLIHGCGW
;
A
#
# COMPACT_ATOMS: atom_id res chain seq x y z
N MET A 1 -12.46 -23.94 -4.76
CA MET A 1 -11.41 -22.92 -4.73
C MET A 1 -12.02 -21.56 -5.04
N HIS A 2 -11.85 -20.64 -4.18
CA HIS A 2 -12.40 -19.31 -4.41
C HIS A 2 -11.45 -18.45 -5.23
N THR A 3 -11.99 -17.49 -5.93
CA THR A 3 -11.19 -16.56 -6.70
C THR A 3 -10.55 -15.55 -5.76
N GLN A 4 -9.24 -15.44 -5.86
CA GLN A 4 -8.50 -14.47 -5.07
C GLN A 4 -8.65 -13.09 -5.68
N ASN A 5 -8.96 -12.11 -4.87
CA ASN A 5 -8.91 -10.73 -5.31
C ASN A 5 -7.46 -10.26 -5.31
N LYS A 6 -7.05 -9.57 -6.37
CA LYS A 6 -5.69 -9.05 -6.45
C LYS A 6 -5.61 -7.74 -5.68
N ILE A 7 -4.59 -7.62 -4.87
CA ILE A 7 -4.42 -6.47 -3.98
C ILE A 7 -3.09 -5.79 -4.27
N SER A 8 -3.14 -4.47 -4.43
CA SER A 8 -1.95 -3.64 -4.56
C SER A 8 -1.74 -2.92 -3.23
N ALA A 9 -0.60 -3.14 -2.60
CA ALA A 9 -0.22 -2.38 -1.42
C ALA A 9 0.55 -1.16 -1.89
N VAL A 10 0.09 0.04 -1.51
CA VAL A 10 0.76 1.27 -1.86
C VAL A 10 1.26 1.94 -0.58
N ILE A 11 2.54 2.23 -0.52
CA ILE A 11 3.19 2.79 0.64
C ILE A 11 3.80 4.15 0.27
N ILE A 12 3.48 5.19 1.03
CA ILE A 12 4.13 6.47 0.86
C ILE A 12 5.16 6.62 1.97
N THR A 13 6.32 7.17 1.64
CA THR A 13 7.44 7.22 2.57
C THR A 13 8.32 8.43 2.33
N GLY A 14 9.04 8.82 3.39
CA GLY A 14 10.02 9.88 3.34
C GLY A 14 10.88 9.77 4.58
N ASN A 15 12.17 9.42 4.42
CA ASN A 15 13.12 9.28 5.54
C ASN A 15 12.61 8.34 6.64
N GLU A 16 12.24 7.13 6.25
CA GLU A 16 11.72 6.10 7.15
C GLU A 16 12.59 4.84 7.15
N GLU A 17 13.91 4.99 7.08
CA GLU A 17 14.79 3.82 6.99
C GLU A 17 14.64 2.85 8.16
N ASN A 18 14.23 3.35 9.33
CA ASN A 18 14.07 2.50 10.50
C ASN A 18 12.73 1.73 10.53
N ASN A 19 11.79 2.13 9.71
CA ASN A 19 10.44 1.55 9.71
C ASN A 19 10.06 0.84 8.43
N ILE A 20 10.63 1.26 7.29
CA ILE A 20 10.17 0.81 5.98
C ILE A 20 10.29 -0.71 5.81
N LYS A 21 11.32 -1.33 6.37
CA LYS A 21 11.52 -2.76 6.22
C LYS A 21 10.39 -3.56 6.85
N ASP A 22 10.02 -3.23 8.09
CA ASP A 22 8.94 -3.95 8.76
C ASP A 22 7.60 -3.68 8.11
N CYS A 23 7.39 -2.46 7.62
CA CYS A 23 6.19 -2.14 6.85
C CYS A 23 6.07 -3.06 5.64
N LEU A 24 7.14 -3.15 4.84
CA LEU A 24 7.13 -3.95 3.62
C LEU A 24 7.00 -5.44 3.91
N LYS A 25 7.64 -5.92 4.97
CA LYS A 25 7.50 -7.31 5.37
C LYS A 25 6.04 -7.66 5.68
N SER A 26 5.31 -6.71 6.26
CA SER A 26 3.93 -6.95 6.67
C SER A 26 2.95 -7.01 5.49
N VAL A 27 3.38 -6.63 4.29
CA VAL A 27 2.52 -6.66 3.10
C VAL A 27 3.10 -7.51 1.97
N GLN A 28 4.07 -8.38 2.25
CA GLN A 28 4.66 -9.24 1.22
C GLN A 28 3.65 -10.18 0.58
N TRP A 29 2.54 -10.44 1.24
CA TRP A 29 1.46 -11.27 0.72
C TRP A 29 0.64 -10.58 -0.38
N ALA A 30 0.79 -9.26 -0.55
CA ALA A 30 0.06 -8.53 -1.58
C ALA A 30 0.55 -8.91 -2.97
N ASP A 31 -0.31 -8.79 -3.95
CA ASP A 31 0.03 -9.14 -5.33
C ASP A 31 0.93 -8.11 -5.99
N GLU A 32 0.90 -6.90 -5.50
CA GLU A 32 1.73 -5.82 -6.00
C GLU A 32 2.11 -4.91 -4.83
N ILE A 33 3.36 -4.46 -4.80
CA ILE A 33 3.81 -3.49 -3.80
C ILE A 33 4.39 -2.29 -4.54
N ILE A 34 3.87 -1.10 -4.24
CA ILE A 34 4.34 0.14 -4.83
C ILE A 34 4.79 1.04 -3.69
N VAL A 35 5.99 1.58 -3.81
CA VAL A 35 6.53 2.54 -2.84
C VAL A 35 6.73 3.87 -3.54
N VAL A 36 6.13 4.92 -2.99
CA VAL A 36 6.31 6.27 -3.51
C VAL A 36 7.08 7.06 -2.45
N ASP A 37 8.29 7.44 -2.80
CA ASP A 37 9.21 8.11 -1.90
C ASP A 37 9.32 9.60 -2.19
N SER A 38 9.29 10.41 -1.15
CA SER A 38 9.34 11.87 -1.27
C SER A 38 10.78 12.41 -1.14
N GLU A 39 11.68 11.85 -1.95
CA GLU A 39 13.07 12.30 -2.02
C GLU A 39 13.85 12.10 -0.71
N SER A 40 13.75 10.88 -0.15
CA SER A 40 14.48 10.52 1.07
C SER A 40 15.99 10.70 0.89
N THR A 41 16.64 11.14 1.94
CA THR A 41 18.09 11.31 1.97
C THR A 41 18.81 10.19 2.73
N ASP A 42 18.04 9.29 3.34
CA ASP A 42 18.58 8.14 4.07
C ASP A 42 18.50 6.87 3.21
N ASN A 43 18.54 5.70 3.82
CA ASN A 43 18.54 4.43 3.11
C ASN A 43 17.13 3.90 2.78
N THR A 44 16.09 4.70 2.93
CA THR A 44 14.72 4.26 2.70
C THR A 44 14.53 3.62 1.31
N VAL A 45 14.95 4.30 0.27
CA VAL A 45 14.77 3.81 -1.11
C VAL A 45 15.56 2.54 -1.34
N LYS A 46 16.80 2.48 -0.83
CA LYS A 46 17.63 1.30 -0.97
C LYS A 46 16.97 0.08 -0.35
N ILE A 47 16.43 0.25 0.85
CA ILE A 47 15.74 -0.84 1.54
C ILE A 47 14.48 -1.25 0.78
N ALA A 48 13.71 -0.27 0.31
CA ALA A 48 12.46 -0.56 -0.42
C ALA A 48 12.73 -1.38 -1.67
N LYS A 49 13.83 -1.11 -2.36
CA LYS A 49 14.17 -1.83 -3.59
C LYS A 49 14.53 -3.29 -3.35
N GLU A 50 14.75 -3.69 -2.10
CA GLU A 50 14.95 -5.08 -1.76
C GLU A 50 13.64 -5.88 -1.76
N PHE A 51 12.51 -5.18 -1.72
CA PHE A 51 11.20 -5.81 -1.63
C PHE A 51 10.38 -5.69 -2.92
N THR A 52 10.61 -4.66 -3.70
CA THR A 52 9.83 -4.44 -4.92
C THR A 52 10.64 -3.61 -5.92
N ASP A 53 10.38 -3.84 -7.19
CA ASP A 53 10.98 -3.04 -8.26
C ASP A 53 10.20 -1.74 -8.48
N LYS A 54 9.02 -1.63 -7.91
CA LYS A 54 8.15 -0.47 -8.13
C LYS A 54 8.36 0.56 -7.04
N VAL A 55 9.53 1.18 -7.05
CA VAL A 55 9.88 2.27 -6.14
C VAL A 55 10.02 3.53 -6.98
N VAL A 56 9.15 4.51 -6.73
CA VAL A 56 9.09 5.73 -7.51
C VAL A 56 9.40 6.91 -6.61
N ILE A 57 10.24 7.81 -7.11
CA ILE A 57 10.55 9.06 -6.39
C ILE A 57 9.60 10.12 -6.90
N HIS A 58 8.87 10.75 -5.98
CA HIS A 58 7.91 11.78 -6.35
C HIS A 58 7.97 12.91 -5.33
N LYS A 59 8.19 14.11 -5.82
CA LYS A 59 8.33 15.28 -4.97
C LYS A 59 7.09 15.46 -4.10
N TRP A 60 7.33 15.80 -2.84
CA TRP A 60 6.24 16.02 -1.88
C TRP A 60 5.47 17.29 -2.22
N GLU A 61 4.18 17.14 -2.43
CA GLU A 61 3.26 18.24 -2.70
C GLU A 61 2.02 18.15 -1.81
N GLY A 62 2.18 17.52 -0.67
CA GLY A 62 1.11 17.33 0.29
C GLY A 62 0.72 15.86 0.42
N TYR A 63 0.16 15.50 1.56
CA TYR A 63 -0.17 14.11 1.86
C TYR A 63 -1.20 13.54 0.89
N ALA A 64 -2.28 14.28 0.64
CA ALA A 64 -3.33 13.82 -0.26
C ALA A 64 -2.82 13.64 -1.68
N SER A 65 -1.98 14.55 -2.14
CA SER A 65 -1.40 14.48 -3.48
C SER A 65 -0.52 13.24 -3.63
N GLN A 66 0.32 12.97 -2.61
CA GLN A 66 1.22 11.83 -2.65
C GLN A 66 0.44 10.52 -2.65
N LYS A 67 -0.59 10.44 -1.82
CA LYS A 67 -1.42 9.24 -1.73
C LYS A 67 -2.18 9.00 -3.04
N THR A 68 -2.76 10.04 -3.61
CA THR A 68 -3.48 9.94 -4.88
C THR A 68 -2.54 9.48 -5.99
N TYR A 69 -1.34 10.02 -6.01
CA TYR A 69 -0.35 9.62 -7.01
C TYR A 69 0.00 8.13 -6.86
N ALA A 70 0.26 7.70 -5.61
CA ALA A 70 0.60 6.31 -5.34
C ALA A 70 -0.51 5.37 -5.80
N ILE A 71 -1.75 5.71 -5.48
CA ILE A 71 -2.90 4.90 -5.86
C ILE A 71 -3.02 4.82 -7.38
N SER A 72 -2.71 5.90 -8.09
CA SER A 72 -2.80 5.92 -9.55
C SER A 72 -1.85 4.96 -10.22
N LEU A 73 -0.80 4.54 -9.53
CA LEU A 73 0.19 3.60 -10.07
C LEU A 73 -0.23 2.14 -9.90
N ALA A 74 -1.22 1.87 -9.08
CA ALA A 74 -1.66 0.51 -8.81
C ALA A 74 -2.38 -0.08 -10.02
N LYS A 75 -2.07 -1.33 -10.33
CA LYS A 75 -2.71 -2.01 -11.45
C LYS A 75 -3.89 -2.87 -11.04
N ASN A 76 -4.12 -3.06 -9.75
CA ASN A 76 -5.22 -3.85 -9.24
C ASN A 76 -6.29 -2.94 -8.64
N GLU A 77 -7.54 -3.42 -8.65
CA GLU A 77 -8.65 -2.62 -8.15
C GLU A 77 -8.66 -2.46 -6.63
N TRP A 78 -8.25 -3.51 -5.92
CA TRP A 78 -8.21 -3.44 -4.46
C TRP A 78 -6.87 -2.90 -4.01
N ILE A 79 -6.90 -1.86 -3.21
CA ILE A 79 -5.72 -1.12 -2.82
C ILE A 79 -5.64 -1.04 -1.31
N LEU A 80 -4.52 -1.49 -0.77
CA LEU A 80 -4.22 -1.34 0.64
C LEU A 80 -3.22 -0.20 0.76
N SER A 81 -3.65 0.89 1.41
CA SER A 81 -2.84 2.09 1.52
C SER A 81 -2.31 2.23 2.94
N LEU A 82 -1.02 2.42 3.09
CA LEU A 82 -0.42 2.63 4.41
C LEU A 82 0.81 3.50 4.31
N ASP A 83 1.18 4.09 5.45
CA ASP A 83 2.39 4.87 5.57
C ASP A 83 3.54 3.96 6.00
N ALA A 84 4.76 4.39 5.74
CA ALA A 84 5.94 3.54 5.96
C ALA A 84 6.18 3.15 7.43
N ASP A 85 5.61 3.89 8.37
CA ASP A 85 5.74 3.57 9.79
C ASP A 85 4.61 2.66 10.30
N GLU A 86 3.77 2.17 9.38
CA GLU A 86 2.65 1.30 9.74
C GLU A 86 2.94 -0.14 9.34
N ARG A 87 2.28 -1.07 10.02
CA ARG A 87 2.44 -2.49 9.75
C ARG A 87 1.07 -3.15 9.76
N VAL A 88 0.86 -4.06 8.82
CA VAL A 88 -0.37 -4.85 8.80
C VAL A 88 -0.20 -6.04 9.73
N PRO A 89 -1.00 -6.14 10.79
CA PRO A 89 -0.91 -7.30 11.68
C PRO A 89 -1.19 -8.60 10.92
N GLU A 90 -0.53 -9.66 11.31
CA GLU A 90 -0.68 -10.96 10.65
C GLU A 90 -2.13 -11.42 10.61
N ALA A 91 -2.86 -11.22 11.71
CA ALA A 91 -4.27 -11.60 11.76
C ALA A 91 -5.12 -10.83 10.75
N LEU A 92 -4.81 -9.55 10.55
CA LEU A 92 -5.52 -8.74 9.58
C LEU A 92 -5.18 -9.15 8.15
N ALA A 93 -3.90 -9.47 7.89
CA ALA A 93 -3.50 -9.95 6.58
C ALA A 93 -4.27 -11.24 6.22
N LYS A 94 -4.37 -12.13 7.17
CA LYS A 94 -5.11 -13.38 6.98
C LYS A 94 -6.58 -13.10 6.71
N GLU A 95 -7.17 -12.19 7.46
CA GLU A 95 -8.57 -11.81 7.28
C GLU A 95 -8.82 -11.26 5.87
N ILE A 96 -7.92 -10.39 5.40
CA ILE A 96 -8.04 -9.80 4.06
C ILE A 96 -7.94 -10.90 3.00
N LEU A 97 -6.98 -11.81 3.14
CA LEU A 97 -6.78 -12.87 2.16
C LEU A 97 -7.94 -13.86 2.10
N GLU A 98 -8.63 -14.05 3.22
CA GLU A 98 -9.74 -15.00 3.28
C GLU A 98 -11.10 -14.40 2.96
N THR A 99 -11.17 -13.06 2.85
CA THR A 99 -12.42 -12.39 2.55
C THR A 99 -12.66 -12.34 1.05
N ASP A 100 -13.88 -12.68 0.64
CA ASP A 100 -14.27 -12.55 -0.75
C ASP A 100 -14.67 -11.09 -1.02
N LEU A 101 -13.69 -10.29 -1.44
CA LEU A 101 -13.89 -8.87 -1.66
C LEU A 101 -14.83 -8.59 -2.82
N SER A 102 -15.02 -9.54 -3.71
CA SER A 102 -15.91 -9.35 -4.86
C SER A 102 -17.37 -9.15 -4.44
N LEU A 103 -17.72 -9.55 -3.22
CA LEU A 103 -19.07 -9.35 -2.69
C LEU A 103 -19.29 -7.92 -2.18
N HIS A 104 -18.24 -7.12 -2.16
CA HIS A 104 -18.31 -5.78 -1.61
C HIS A 104 -18.05 -4.73 -2.66
N ASN A 105 -18.82 -3.66 -2.61
CA ASN A 105 -18.65 -2.56 -3.54
C ASN A 105 -18.11 -1.38 -2.72
N GLY A 106 -16.79 -1.14 -2.85
CA GLY A 106 -16.16 -0.08 -2.08
C GLY A 106 -15.96 -0.42 -0.62
N TYR A 107 -15.52 -1.63 -0.37
CA TYR A 107 -15.30 -2.12 0.99
C TYR A 107 -14.11 -1.44 1.64
N PHE A 108 -14.25 -1.04 2.91
CA PHE A 108 -13.18 -0.39 3.66
C PHE A 108 -12.91 -1.13 4.97
N ILE A 109 -11.64 -1.34 5.25
CA ILE A 109 -11.17 -1.73 6.57
C ILE A 109 -10.27 -0.60 7.04
N LYS A 110 -10.65 0.03 8.15
CA LYS A 110 -9.83 1.09 8.72
C LYS A 110 -9.36 0.64 10.10
N ARG A 111 -8.06 0.50 10.25
CA ARG A 111 -7.45 0.02 11.48
C ARG A 111 -6.02 0.53 11.52
N ASP A 112 -5.62 1.14 12.65
CA ASP A 112 -4.25 1.63 12.83
C ASP A 112 -3.77 2.56 11.72
N ASN A 113 -4.67 3.45 11.24
CA ASN A 113 -4.37 4.50 10.26
C ASN A 113 -4.17 4.02 8.83
N PHE A 114 -4.35 2.74 8.54
CA PHE A 114 -4.36 2.28 7.16
C PHE A 114 -5.73 1.71 6.81
N PHE A 115 -5.99 1.58 5.52
CA PHE A 115 -7.27 1.06 5.07
C PHE A 115 -7.14 0.32 3.76
N LEU A 116 -8.07 -0.59 3.55
CA LEU A 116 -8.23 -1.33 2.31
C LEU A 116 -9.50 -0.82 1.63
N GLY A 117 -9.41 -0.54 0.35
CA GLY A 117 -10.56 -0.09 -0.41
C GLY A 117 -10.44 -0.45 -1.86
N LYS A 118 -11.54 -0.35 -2.57
CA LYS A 118 -11.59 -0.59 -4.00
C LYS A 118 -11.64 0.74 -4.71
N LEU A 119 -10.80 0.90 -5.73
CA LEU A 119 -10.84 2.10 -6.55
C LEU A 119 -12.07 2.02 -7.43
N ILE A 120 -12.99 2.97 -7.22
CA ILE A 120 -14.20 3.05 -8.03
C ILE A 120 -13.96 4.10 -9.09
N HIS A 121 -14.17 3.72 -10.33
CA HIS A 121 -13.92 4.60 -11.46
C HIS A 121 -14.73 5.90 -11.32
N GLY A 122 -14.03 7.03 -11.37
CA GLY A 122 -14.68 8.32 -11.24
C GLY A 122 -14.87 8.81 -9.83
N CYS A 123 -14.56 7.98 -8.83
CA CYS A 123 -14.66 8.35 -7.42
C CYS A 123 -13.28 8.26 -6.81
N GLY A 124 -12.78 9.35 -6.26
CA GLY A 124 -11.50 9.35 -5.58
C GLY A 124 -11.58 8.75 -4.19
N TRP A 125 -10.42 8.50 -3.65
CA TRP A 125 -10.31 8.07 -2.27
C TRP A 125 -10.36 9.26 -1.32
#